data_6f8485084a37b597a37c2976729af2ae
#
_entry.id   6f8485084a37b597a37c2976729af2ae
#
_cell.length_a   1.000
_cell.length_b   1.000
_cell.length_c   1.000
_cell.angle_alpha   90.00
_cell.angle_beta   90.00
_cell.angle_gamma   90.00
#
_symmetry.space_group_name_H-M   'P 1'
#
loop_
_entity.id
_entity.type
_entity.pdbx_description
1 polymer ?
#
loop_
_entity_poly.entity_id
_entity_poly.type
_entity_poly.pdbx_seq_one_letter_code
_entity_poly.pdbx_strand_id
1 'polypeptide(L)'
;QILTDVLLREPSYVDWLSRPETLEKSKSKAMLMRDFYEMAGKELQSKNIFSTLRKFKKREYVRIGLRDLLGKVEFKETVKDISNLADVCLQAAYDHAGRGLRKKYGAPFYQDANANWKESEFAILGMGKLGGCELNYSSDIDLIYIYTSNQGETRSTDESGSSIRSISNHEYFSKLALEISKSLNEITSE
;
A
#
# COMPACT_ATOMS: atom_id res chain seq x y z
N GLN A 1 5.99 -4.09 -24.61
CA GLN A 1 7.30 -4.55 -24.14
C GLN A 1 7.25 -4.96 -22.67
N ILE A 2 6.80 -4.11 -21.73
CA ILE A 2 6.73 -4.40 -20.27
C ILE A 2 5.94 -5.69 -19.97
N LEU A 3 4.75 -5.87 -20.57
CA LEU A 3 3.92 -7.06 -20.32
C LEU A 3 4.60 -8.34 -20.79
N THR A 4 5.26 -8.31 -21.95
CA THR A 4 5.98 -9.44 -22.49
C THR A 4 7.16 -9.82 -21.60
N ASP A 5 7.93 -8.84 -21.14
CA ASP A 5 9.08 -9.07 -20.27
C ASP A 5 8.69 -9.70 -18.93
N VAL A 6 7.55 -9.26 -18.35
CA VAL A 6 7.03 -9.86 -17.10
C VAL A 6 6.60 -11.31 -17.33
N LEU A 7 5.90 -11.63 -18.43
CA LEU A 7 5.46 -12.98 -18.73
C LEU A 7 6.62 -13.93 -19.03
N LEU A 8 7.69 -13.43 -19.67
CA LEU A 8 8.89 -14.23 -19.91
C LEU A 8 9.65 -14.55 -18.62
N ARG A 9 9.67 -13.62 -17.67
CA ARG A 9 10.34 -13.83 -16.36
C ARG A 9 9.52 -14.69 -15.40
N GLU A 10 8.18 -14.66 -15.52
CA GLU A 10 7.25 -15.37 -14.62
C GLU A 10 6.21 -16.16 -15.46
N PRO A 11 6.62 -17.28 -16.10
CA PRO A 11 5.72 -18.07 -16.95
C PRO A 11 4.45 -18.59 -16.26
N SER A 12 4.50 -18.77 -14.93
CA SER A 12 3.35 -19.16 -14.12
C SER A 12 2.15 -18.19 -14.20
N TYR A 13 2.40 -16.94 -14.61
CA TYR A 13 1.32 -15.99 -14.82
C TYR A 13 0.45 -16.35 -16.03
N VAL A 14 0.99 -17.07 -17.01
CA VAL A 14 0.23 -17.52 -18.19
C VAL A 14 -0.90 -18.46 -17.77
N ASP A 15 -0.59 -19.44 -16.91
CA ASP A 15 -1.59 -20.39 -16.41
C ASP A 15 -2.69 -19.68 -15.58
N TRP A 16 -2.30 -18.69 -14.79
CA TRP A 16 -3.26 -17.90 -14.02
C TRP A 16 -4.12 -17.00 -14.91
N LEU A 17 -3.53 -16.36 -15.93
CA LEU A 17 -4.24 -15.49 -16.87
C LEU A 17 -5.14 -16.28 -17.83
N SER A 18 -4.85 -17.55 -18.10
CA SER A 18 -5.70 -18.40 -18.95
C SER A 18 -7.01 -18.81 -18.31
N ARG A 19 -7.16 -18.60 -16.99
CA ARG A 19 -8.43 -18.86 -16.29
C ARG A 19 -9.46 -17.81 -16.70
N PRO A 20 -10.66 -18.19 -17.16
CA PRO A 20 -11.67 -17.26 -17.67
C PRO A 20 -11.99 -16.13 -16.67
N GLU A 21 -12.14 -16.48 -15.38
CA GLU A 21 -12.48 -15.55 -14.30
C GLU A 21 -11.42 -14.45 -14.07
N THR A 22 -10.16 -14.69 -14.47
CA THR A 22 -9.07 -13.74 -14.23
C THR A 22 -9.20 -12.48 -15.10
N LEU A 23 -9.65 -12.64 -16.35
CA LEU A 23 -9.72 -11.55 -17.32
C LEU A 23 -11.14 -11.00 -17.53
N GLU A 24 -12.18 -11.65 -17.01
CA GLU A 24 -13.56 -11.23 -17.27
C GLU A 24 -13.98 -9.97 -16.52
N LYS A 25 -13.53 -9.80 -15.28
CA LYS A 25 -14.02 -8.72 -14.40
C LYS A 25 -12.90 -7.87 -13.81
N SER A 26 -13.21 -6.58 -13.63
CA SER A 26 -12.41 -5.68 -12.79
C SER A 26 -12.46 -6.11 -11.33
N LYS A 27 -11.39 -5.79 -10.60
CA LYS A 27 -11.31 -6.06 -9.17
C LYS A 27 -11.50 -4.77 -8.38
N SER A 28 -12.37 -4.80 -7.39
CA SER A 28 -12.45 -3.72 -6.41
C SER A 28 -11.19 -3.66 -5.52
N LYS A 29 -10.98 -2.53 -4.83
CA LYS A 29 -9.92 -2.41 -3.81
C LYS A 29 -9.98 -3.53 -2.78
N ALA A 30 -11.18 -3.88 -2.29
CA ALA A 30 -11.37 -4.97 -1.33
C ALA A 30 -10.96 -6.33 -1.88
N MET A 31 -11.26 -6.62 -3.14
CA MET A 31 -10.84 -7.86 -3.80
C MET A 31 -9.32 -7.92 -3.97
N LEU A 32 -8.71 -6.83 -4.45
CA LEU A 32 -7.25 -6.73 -4.60
C LEU A 32 -6.53 -6.87 -3.25
N MET A 33 -7.06 -6.25 -2.19
CA MET A 33 -6.50 -6.35 -0.85
C MET A 33 -6.56 -7.78 -0.32
N ARG A 34 -7.72 -8.46 -0.49
CA ARG A 34 -7.85 -9.87 -0.13
C ARG A 34 -6.84 -10.74 -0.88
N ASP A 35 -6.76 -10.58 -2.20
CA ASP A 35 -5.86 -11.36 -3.05
C ASP A 35 -4.38 -11.12 -2.67
N PHE A 36 -4.03 -9.88 -2.27
CA PHE A 36 -2.71 -9.56 -1.73
C PHE A 36 -2.43 -10.27 -0.41
N TYR A 37 -3.37 -10.22 0.55
CA TYR A 37 -3.19 -10.88 1.84
C TYR A 37 -3.14 -12.40 1.73
N GLU A 38 -3.92 -13.01 0.83
CA GLU A 38 -3.84 -14.43 0.52
C GLU A 38 -2.46 -14.81 -0.05
N MET A 39 -1.95 -14.00 -1.00
CA MET A 39 -0.62 -14.20 -1.58
C MET A 39 0.50 -14.00 -0.57
N ALA A 40 0.39 -13.02 0.31
CA ALA A 40 1.40 -12.69 1.31
C ALA A 40 1.46 -13.73 2.45
N GLY A 41 0.32 -14.27 2.87
CA GLY A 41 0.26 -15.32 3.88
C GLY A 41 1.14 -15.04 5.11
N LYS A 42 2.10 -15.94 5.39
CA LYS A 42 3.04 -15.79 6.52
C LYS A 42 4.04 -14.63 6.36
N GLU A 43 4.22 -14.11 5.14
CA GLU A 43 5.18 -13.04 4.88
C GLU A 43 4.68 -11.65 5.32
N LEU A 44 3.40 -11.52 5.68
CA LEU A 44 2.80 -10.27 6.18
C LEU A 44 3.57 -9.61 7.33
N GLN A 45 4.27 -10.41 8.14
CA GLN A 45 5.05 -9.94 9.28
C GLN A 45 6.57 -9.93 9.01
N SER A 46 6.99 -10.37 7.83
CA SER A 46 8.40 -10.47 7.47
C SER A 46 8.89 -9.24 6.68
N LYS A 47 10.22 -9.08 6.63
CA LYS A 47 10.84 -8.06 5.76
C LYS A 47 10.64 -8.35 4.26
N ASN A 48 10.21 -9.57 3.91
CA ASN A 48 9.99 -9.97 2.54
C ASN A 48 8.66 -9.48 1.94
N ILE A 49 7.82 -8.82 2.75
CA ILE A 49 6.51 -8.32 2.32
C ILE A 49 6.60 -7.44 1.06
N PHE A 50 7.65 -6.62 0.93
CA PHE A 50 7.82 -5.75 -0.25
C PHE A 50 8.15 -6.52 -1.51
N SER A 51 8.90 -7.63 -1.40
CA SER A 51 9.11 -8.54 -2.53
C SER A 51 7.79 -9.15 -3.01
N THR A 52 6.95 -9.58 -2.07
CA THR A 52 5.62 -10.12 -2.38
C THR A 52 4.70 -9.05 -2.95
N LEU A 53 4.72 -7.84 -2.42
CA LEU A 53 3.93 -6.71 -2.93
C LEU A 53 4.35 -6.31 -4.35
N ARG A 54 5.66 -6.36 -4.66
CA ARG A 54 6.18 -6.14 -6.01
C ARG A 54 5.68 -7.21 -6.99
N LYS A 55 5.74 -8.49 -6.60
CA LYS A 55 5.21 -9.59 -7.42
C LYS A 55 3.71 -9.43 -7.64
N PHE A 56 2.96 -9.10 -6.59
CA PHE A 56 1.53 -8.84 -6.66
C PHE A 56 1.22 -7.69 -7.62
N LYS A 57 1.90 -6.55 -7.48
CA LYS A 57 1.75 -5.40 -8.39
C LYS A 57 2.01 -5.81 -9.84
N LYS A 58 3.15 -6.47 -10.13
CA LYS A 58 3.50 -6.90 -11.49
C LYS A 58 2.43 -7.84 -12.06
N ARG A 59 1.96 -8.80 -11.29
CA ARG A 59 0.90 -9.73 -11.69
C ARG A 59 -0.40 -9.01 -12.05
N GLU A 60 -0.87 -8.12 -11.19
CA GLU A 60 -2.11 -7.36 -11.44
C GLU A 60 -1.95 -6.36 -12.60
N TYR A 61 -0.78 -5.76 -12.79
CA TYR A 61 -0.49 -4.91 -13.95
C TYR A 61 -0.62 -5.68 -15.27
N VAL A 62 -0.11 -6.91 -15.33
CA VAL A 62 -0.26 -7.76 -16.51
C VAL A 62 -1.73 -8.10 -16.75
N ARG A 63 -2.49 -8.42 -15.69
CA ARG A 63 -3.92 -8.70 -15.81
C ARG A 63 -4.69 -7.49 -16.37
N ILE A 64 -4.46 -6.30 -15.80
CA ILE A 64 -5.11 -5.06 -16.24
C ILE A 64 -4.73 -4.76 -17.70
N GLY A 65 -3.43 -4.84 -18.03
CA GLY A 65 -2.94 -4.55 -19.38
C GLY A 65 -3.45 -5.52 -20.43
N LEU A 66 -3.60 -6.81 -20.11
CA LEU A 66 -4.19 -7.77 -21.04
C LEU A 66 -5.69 -7.52 -21.26
N ARG A 67 -6.45 -7.16 -20.23
CA ARG A 67 -7.85 -6.80 -20.37
C ARG A 67 -8.03 -5.62 -21.32
N ASP A 68 -7.18 -4.61 -21.17
CA ASP A 68 -7.13 -3.41 -22.00
C ASP A 68 -6.79 -3.75 -23.47
N LEU A 69 -5.66 -4.47 -23.70
CA LEU A 69 -5.22 -4.89 -25.01
C LEU A 69 -6.22 -5.78 -25.77
N LEU A 70 -6.95 -6.62 -25.04
CA LEU A 70 -7.97 -7.51 -25.60
C LEU A 70 -9.31 -6.79 -25.83
N GLY A 71 -9.39 -5.49 -25.55
CA GLY A 71 -10.62 -4.70 -25.71
C GLY A 71 -11.76 -5.15 -24.80
N LYS A 72 -11.44 -5.76 -23.65
CA LYS A 72 -12.44 -6.27 -22.70
C LYS A 72 -12.99 -5.17 -21.77
N VAL A 73 -12.37 -4.01 -21.77
CA VAL A 73 -12.71 -2.89 -20.88
C VAL A 73 -12.56 -1.57 -21.60
N GLU A 74 -13.29 -0.56 -21.13
CA GLU A 74 -13.10 0.82 -21.56
C GLU A 74 -11.90 1.46 -20.84
N PHE A 75 -11.29 2.46 -21.46
CA PHE A 75 -10.15 3.20 -20.91
C PHE A 75 -10.41 3.70 -19.47
N LYS A 76 -11.61 4.20 -19.19
CA LYS A 76 -12.00 4.68 -17.86
C LYS A 76 -11.92 3.57 -16.79
N GLU A 77 -12.25 2.34 -17.16
CA GLU A 77 -12.16 1.19 -16.26
C GLU A 77 -10.69 0.80 -16.03
N THR A 78 -9.88 0.83 -17.07
CA THR A 78 -8.43 0.57 -16.98
C THR A 78 -7.74 1.51 -16.00
N VAL A 79 -7.93 2.83 -16.11
CA VAL A 79 -7.28 3.80 -15.21
C VAL A 79 -7.79 3.70 -13.77
N LYS A 80 -9.05 3.33 -13.59
CA LYS A 80 -9.62 3.03 -12.28
C LYS A 80 -9.00 1.77 -11.65
N ASP A 81 -8.80 0.71 -12.44
CA ASP A 81 -8.17 -0.53 -11.98
C ASP A 81 -6.72 -0.27 -11.55
N ILE A 82 -5.97 0.54 -12.31
CA ILE A 82 -4.61 0.95 -11.96
C ILE A 82 -4.59 1.77 -10.66
N SER A 83 -5.53 2.72 -10.51
CA SER A 83 -5.66 3.53 -9.30
C SER A 83 -6.01 2.67 -8.07
N ASN A 84 -6.93 1.72 -8.21
CA ASN A 84 -7.25 0.76 -7.15
C ASN A 84 -6.04 -0.07 -6.73
N LEU A 85 -5.23 -0.51 -7.68
CA LEU A 85 -3.99 -1.26 -7.40
C LEU A 85 -2.97 -0.39 -6.65
N ALA A 86 -2.80 0.87 -7.05
CA ALA A 86 -1.92 1.81 -6.36
C ALA A 86 -2.37 2.05 -4.91
N ASP A 87 -3.67 2.25 -4.67
CA ASP A 87 -4.23 2.40 -3.32
C ASP A 87 -3.97 1.16 -2.44
N VAL A 88 -4.08 -0.04 -3.01
CA VAL A 88 -3.79 -1.28 -2.28
C VAL A 88 -2.32 -1.39 -1.92
N CYS A 89 -1.42 -1.02 -2.84
CA CYS A 89 0.01 -0.97 -2.56
C CYS A 89 0.36 0.04 -1.46
N LEU A 90 -0.26 1.22 -1.49
CA LEU A 90 -0.14 2.26 -0.46
C LEU A 90 -0.61 1.77 0.91
N GLN A 91 -1.80 1.17 0.98
CA GLN A 91 -2.35 0.65 2.22
C GLN A 91 -1.47 -0.45 2.81
N ALA A 92 -0.98 -1.37 1.98
CA ALA A 92 -0.09 -2.44 2.43
C ALA A 92 1.24 -1.90 2.98
N ALA A 93 1.82 -0.88 2.33
CA ALA A 93 3.03 -0.20 2.80
C ALA A 93 2.78 0.52 4.14
N TYR A 94 1.67 1.24 4.27
CA TYR A 94 1.25 1.92 5.51
C TYR A 94 1.08 0.92 6.66
N ASP A 95 0.33 -0.16 6.44
CA ASP A 95 0.06 -1.17 7.48
C ASP A 95 1.35 -1.84 7.97
N HIS A 96 2.28 -2.11 7.05
CA HIS A 96 3.56 -2.72 7.41
C HIS A 96 4.43 -1.74 8.23
N ALA A 97 4.62 -0.52 7.74
CA ALA A 97 5.40 0.52 8.40
C ALA A 97 4.81 0.87 9.78
N GLY A 98 3.49 1.05 9.85
CA GLY A 98 2.77 1.35 11.09
C GLY A 98 2.93 0.27 12.15
N ARG A 99 2.78 -1.01 11.77
CA ARG A 99 3.01 -2.14 12.70
C ARG A 99 4.45 -2.14 13.25
N GLY A 100 5.44 -1.94 12.38
CA GLY A 100 6.84 -1.89 12.78
C GLY A 100 7.15 -0.76 13.78
N LEU A 101 6.63 0.43 13.51
CA LEU A 101 6.82 1.60 14.37
C LEU A 101 6.07 1.47 15.69
N ARG A 102 4.82 0.98 15.67
CA ARG A 102 4.05 0.72 16.90
C ARG A 102 4.75 -0.31 17.82
N LYS A 103 5.29 -1.37 17.24
CA LYS A 103 6.06 -2.36 17.99
C LYS A 103 7.31 -1.75 18.64
N LYS A 104 7.96 -0.78 17.99
CA LYS A 104 9.21 -0.19 18.42
C LYS A 104 9.03 0.98 19.38
N TYR A 105 8.03 1.83 19.16
CA TYR A 105 7.87 3.11 19.85
C TYR A 105 6.52 3.26 20.56
N GLY A 106 5.59 2.32 20.40
CA GLY A 106 4.20 2.45 20.84
C GLY A 106 3.35 3.22 19.86
N ALA A 107 2.10 3.53 20.24
CA ALA A 107 1.18 4.32 19.45
C ALA A 107 1.36 5.83 19.74
N PRO A 108 1.16 6.72 18.73
CA PRO A 108 1.25 8.16 18.93
C PRO A 108 -0.01 8.70 19.60
N PHE A 109 0.15 9.48 20.68
CA PHE A 109 -0.95 10.11 21.40
C PHE A 109 -0.73 11.61 21.53
N TYR A 110 -1.83 12.35 21.66
CA TYR A 110 -1.85 13.78 21.99
C TYR A 110 -2.93 14.08 23.03
N GLN A 111 -2.83 15.24 23.69
CA GLN A 111 -3.91 15.72 24.56
C GLN A 111 -4.85 16.64 23.77
N ASP A 112 -6.14 16.38 23.86
CA ASP A 112 -7.15 17.27 23.31
C ASP A 112 -7.33 18.54 24.19
N ALA A 113 -8.22 19.45 23.79
CA ALA A 113 -8.49 20.69 24.52
C ALA A 113 -8.95 20.48 25.97
N ASN A 114 -9.44 19.29 26.30
CA ASN A 114 -9.91 18.91 27.65
C ASN A 114 -8.85 18.11 28.42
N ALA A 115 -7.59 18.10 27.95
CA ALA A 115 -6.49 17.33 28.49
C ALA A 115 -6.69 15.79 28.49
N ASN A 116 -7.60 15.28 27.68
CA ASN A 116 -7.77 13.84 27.48
C ASN A 116 -6.77 13.32 26.43
N TRP A 117 -6.17 12.18 26.72
CA TRP A 117 -5.29 11.52 25.78
C TRP A 117 -6.08 10.84 24.68
N LYS A 118 -5.72 11.15 23.42
CA LYS A 118 -6.27 10.54 22.21
C LYS A 118 -5.16 10.04 21.32
N GLU A 119 -5.40 8.93 20.65
CA GLU A 119 -4.47 8.44 19.64
C GLU A 119 -4.48 9.38 18.42
N SER A 120 -3.31 9.74 17.93
CA SER A 120 -3.16 10.56 16.74
C SER A 120 -3.41 9.73 15.49
N GLU A 121 -4.24 10.23 14.59
CA GLU A 121 -4.57 9.63 13.31
C GLU A 121 -3.59 10.10 12.22
N PHE A 122 -3.48 9.28 11.16
CA PHE A 122 -2.67 9.56 9.99
C PHE A 122 -3.46 9.27 8.72
N ALA A 123 -3.40 10.17 7.75
CA ALA A 123 -4.04 10.02 6.46
C ALA A 123 -3.04 10.24 5.31
N ILE A 124 -3.22 9.50 4.24
CA ILE A 124 -2.48 9.67 2.98
C ILE A 124 -3.47 10.17 1.94
N LEU A 125 -3.21 11.35 1.38
CA LEU A 125 -3.99 11.90 0.28
C LEU A 125 -3.26 11.68 -1.03
N GLY A 126 -3.87 10.94 -1.96
CA GLY A 126 -3.43 10.87 -3.34
C GLY A 126 -3.77 12.17 -4.06
N MET A 127 -2.79 12.74 -4.74
CA MET A 127 -2.96 13.96 -5.53
C MET A 127 -3.03 13.64 -7.03
N GLY A 128 -3.34 14.65 -7.83
CA GLY A 128 -3.34 14.55 -9.29
C GLY A 128 -4.17 13.38 -9.82
N LYS A 129 -3.58 12.57 -10.68
CA LYS A 129 -4.27 11.44 -11.34
C LYS A 129 -4.68 10.34 -10.35
N LEU A 130 -3.89 10.11 -9.30
CA LEU A 130 -4.27 9.13 -8.26
C LEU A 130 -5.51 9.61 -7.50
N GLY A 131 -5.55 10.89 -7.10
CA GLY A 131 -6.69 11.48 -6.41
C GLY A 131 -7.97 11.50 -7.27
N GLY A 132 -7.82 11.69 -8.59
CA GLY A 132 -8.92 11.61 -9.57
C GLY A 132 -9.32 10.19 -9.98
N CYS A 133 -8.65 9.14 -9.49
CA CYS A 133 -8.83 7.76 -9.95
C CYS A 133 -8.56 7.60 -11.47
N GLU A 134 -7.60 8.35 -12.01
CA GLU A 134 -7.24 8.41 -13.43
C GLU A 134 -5.78 8.03 -13.68
N LEU A 135 -5.19 7.22 -12.81
CA LEU A 135 -3.80 6.80 -12.92
C LEU A 135 -3.60 5.94 -14.17
N ASN A 136 -2.60 6.25 -14.98
CA ASN A 136 -2.22 5.45 -16.15
C ASN A 136 -0.93 4.65 -15.91
N TYR A 137 -0.53 3.83 -16.90
CA TYR A 137 0.61 2.91 -16.78
C TYR A 137 1.95 3.59 -16.49
N SER A 138 2.14 4.83 -16.90
CA SER A 138 3.40 5.59 -16.74
C SER A 138 3.28 6.77 -15.80
N SER A 139 2.21 6.83 -15.00
CA SER A 139 2.00 7.94 -14.05
C SER A 139 2.83 7.75 -12.80
N ASP A 140 3.44 8.84 -12.36
CA ASP A 140 3.93 8.97 -11.00
C ASP A 140 2.75 9.22 -10.04
N ILE A 141 2.99 8.98 -8.76
CA ILE A 141 2.02 9.24 -7.69
C ILE A 141 2.53 10.35 -6.79
N ASP A 142 1.73 11.38 -6.61
CA ASP A 142 1.97 12.47 -5.67
C ASP A 142 1.14 12.25 -4.42
N LEU A 143 1.78 12.32 -3.25
CA LEU A 143 1.16 12.02 -1.96
C LEU A 143 1.35 13.17 -0.98
N ILE A 144 0.30 13.48 -0.23
CA ILE A 144 0.36 14.35 0.95
C ILE A 144 0.06 13.51 2.18
N TYR A 145 0.92 13.65 3.20
CA TYR A 145 0.75 13.02 4.49
C TYR A 145 0.21 14.02 5.50
N ILE A 146 -0.88 13.66 6.15
CA ILE A 146 -1.55 14.49 7.17
C ILE A 146 -1.69 13.68 8.44
N TYR A 147 -1.50 14.33 9.59
CA TYR A 147 -1.72 13.71 10.89
C TYR A 147 -2.30 14.74 11.88
N THR A 148 -2.96 14.22 12.93
CA THR A 148 -3.82 15.01 13.82
C THR A 148 -3.06 16.10 14.57
N SER A 149 -1.86 15.81 15.12
CA SER A 149 -1.16 16.76 15.97
C SER A 149 0.35 16.54 15.99
N ASN A 150 1.10 17.65 15.89
CA ASN A 150 2.56 17.67 16.14
C ASN A 150 2.89 17.52 17.62
N GLN A 151 1.96 17.87 18.50
CA GLN A 151 2.13 17.78 19.96
C GLN A 151 1.86 16.35 20.41
N GLY A 152 2.50 15.98 21.52
CA GLY A 152 2.36 14.66 22.10
C GLY A 152 3.51 13.71 21.76
N GLU A 153 3.35 12.48 22.18
CA GLU A 153 4.41 11.49 22.15
C GLU A 153 3.84 10.07 22.01
N THR A 154 4.70 9.13 21.62
CA THR A 154 4.31 7.72 21.56
C THR A 154 4.26 7.12 22.98
N ARG A 155 3.28 6.21 23.18
CA ARG A 155 3.05 5.50 24.43
C ARG A 155 2.93 4.01 24.18
N SER A 156 3.40 3.22 25.16
CA SER A 156 3.14 1.77 25.13
C SER A 156 1.65 1.52 25.22
N THR A 157 1.16 0.63 24.38
CA THR A 157 -0.21 0.11 24.44
C THR A 157 -0.28 -1.25 25.14
N ASP A 158 0.88 -1.81 25.48
CA ASP A 158 0.97 -3.11 26.17
C ASP A 158 0.98 -2.94 27.68
N GLU A 159 0.12 -3.68 28.37
CA GLU A 159 0.08 -3.78 29.83
C GLU A 159 1.31 -4.49 30.42
N SER A 160 2.17 -5.06 29.57
CA SER A 160 3.33 -5.85 29.97
C SER A 160 4.50 -5.05 30.59
N GLY A 161 4.38 -3.72 30.71
CA GLY A 161 5.36 -2.87 31.38
C GLY A 161 6.73 -2.78 30.67
N SER A 162 6.84 -3.25 29.44
CA SER A 162 8.07 -3.12 28.64
C SER A 162 8.38 -1.65 28.41
N SER A 163 9.53 -1.18 28.85
CA SER A 163 10.02 0.19 28.62
C SER A 163 10.27 0.39 27.13
N ILE A 164 9.30 0.97 26.45
CA ILE A 164 9.44 1.38 25.04
C ILE A 164 10.03 2.79 25.03
N ARG A 165 10.99 3.04 24.14
CA ARG A 165 11.52 4.38 23.92
C ARG A 165 10.43 5.28 23.32
N SER A 166 9.90 6.20 24.09
CA SER A 166 8.97 7.23 23.59
C SER A 166 9.68 8.20 22.63
N ILE A 167 8.98 8.60 21.59
CA ILE A 167 9.39 9.66 20.65
C ILE A 167 8.23 10.63 20.42
N SER A 168 8.51 11.85 19.95
CA SER A 168 7.47 12.83 19.64
C SER A 168 6.57 12.37 18.48
N ASN A 169 5.32 12.85 18.41
CA ASN A 169 4.43 12.58 17.29
C ASN A 169 5.03 13.02 15.95
N HIS A 170 5.71 14.16 15.93
CA HIS A 170 6.40 14.63 14.72
C HIS A 170 7.47 13.62 14.25
N GLU A 171 8.31 13.13 15.16
CA GLU A 171 9.33 12.13 14.83
C GLU A 171 8.69 10.81 14.36
N TYR A 172 7.61 10.36 15.03
CA TYR A 172 6.88 9.15 14.66
C TYR A 172 6.33 9.22 13.25
N PHE A 173 5.58 10.29 12.93
CA PHE A 173 4.95 10.44 11.62
C PHE A 173 5.95 10.73 10.49
N SER A 174 7.05 11.43 10.79
CA SER A 174 8.17 11.57 9.84
C SER A 174 8.81 10.24 9.49
N LYS A 175 9.02 9.36 10.49
CA LYS A 175 9.52 8.00 10.25
C LYS A 175 8.51 7.17 9.45
N LEU A 176 7.21 7.27 9.77
CA LEU A 176 6.15 6.56 9.08
C LEU A 176 6.11 6.95 7.60
N ALA A 177 6.09 8.24 7.29
CA ALA A 177 6.10 8.75 5.93
C ALA A 177 7.36 8.29 5.15
N LEU A 178 8.54 8.33 5.80
CA LEU A 178 9.79 7.87 5.19
C LEU A 178 9.77 6.38 4.87
N GLU A 179 9.29 5.53 5.80
CA GLU A 179 9.20 4.08 5.58
C GLU A 179 8.19 3.74 4.47
N ILE A 180 7.05 4.44 4.41
CA ILE A 180 6.08 4.29 3.31
C ILE A 180 6.73 4.65 1.98
N SER A 181 7.39 5.82 1.89
CA SER A 181 8.05 6.28 0.65
C SER A 181 9.15 5.33 0.19
N LYS A 182 9.99 4.81 1.10
CA LYS A 182 10.98 3.78 0.78
C LYS A 182 10.33 2.51 0.24
N SER A 183 9.27 2.05 0.90
CA SER A 183 8.54 0.85 0.49
C SER A 183 7.98 0.98 -0.92
N LEU A 184 7.42 2.14 -1.26
CA LEU A 184 6.90 2.42 -2.60
C LEU A 184 8.02 2.44 -3.65
N ASN A 185 9.16 3.05 -3.35
CA ASN A 185 10.32 3.05 -4.24
C ASN A 185 10.85 1.63 -4.47
N GLU A 186 10.91 0.78 -3.44
CA GLU A 186 11.29 -0.63 -3.59
C GLU A 186 10.28 -1.42 -4.43
N ILE A 187 8.99 -1.09 -4.38
CA ILE A 187 7.94 -1.72 -5.18
C ILE A 187 8.01 -1.28 -6.66
N THR A 188 8.51 -0.07 -6.92
CA THR A 188 8.61 0.50 -8.27
C THR A 188 9.96 0.24 -8.93
N SER A 189 11.01 -0.02 -8.17
CA SER A 189 12.32 -0.41 -8.72
C SER A 189 12.22 -1.76 -9.43
N GLU A 190 12.77 -1.84 -10.64
CA GLU A 190 12.77 -3.01 -11.54
C GLU A 190 13.47 -4.26 -10.99
#